data_eadd0ec03640d2a6ba3ba733073cf25d
#
_entry.id   eadd0ec03640d2a6ba3ba733073cf25d
#
_cell.length_a   1.000
_cell.length_b   1.000
_cell.length_c   1.000
_cell.angle_alpha   90.00
_cell.angle_beta   90.00
_cell.angle_gamma   90.00
#
_symmetry.space_group_name_H-M   'P 1'
#
loop_
_entity.id
_entity.type
_entity.pdbx_description
1 polymer ?
#
loop_
_entity_poly.entity_id
_entity_poly.type
_entity_poly.pdbx_seq_one_letter_code
_entity_poly.pdbx_strand_id
1 'polypeptide(L)'
;MLRPIVHHSLQLVSFIGCLGLLLNQPQRAHLLRVLDGLLMSERRKTISDLYRQQVSRPDPKRGADFFRESTWDEVDLGQRRKRHLLQQILQIGQQLGVLKVVKVSLDDSLGKKGNATKHLDVVDQQHNHGESHGKRQVYSNGYVYVALHVQFGPVGFTFDMRLYLRAATVRRLNRQRQKEHPALPSVPYRSKMSLAQAMLSELATLLPPGYQVYVLLTPGMPRLS
;
A
#
# COMPACT_ATOMS: atom_id res chain seq x y z
N MET A 1 -22.23 -16.18 -5.81
CA MET A 1 -22.07 -16.64 -7.22
C MET A 1 -20.94 -15.84 -7.84
N LEU A 2 -19.84 -16.49 -8.27
CA LEU A 2 -18.71 -15.81 -8.89
C LEU A 2 -19.11 -15.33 -10.28
N ARG A 3 -19.03 -14.02 -10.53
CA ARG A 3 -19.22 -13.47 -11.88
C ARG A 3 -17.85 -13.45 -12.58
N PRO A 4 -17.67 -14.21 -13.68
CA PRO A 4 -16.40 -14.22 -14.40
C PRO A 4 -16.13 -12.87 -15.06
N ILE A 5 -14.87 -12.43 -15.03
CA ILE A 5 -14.42 -11.21 -15.69
C ILE A 5 -14.26 -11.53 -17.18
N VAL A 6 -15.10 -10.95 -18.01
CA VAL A 6 -15.06 -11.09 -19.47
C VAL A 6 -14.20 -10.02 -20.10
N HIS A 7 -14.35 -8.78 -19.64
CA HIS A 7 -13.59 -7.61 -20.09
C HIS A 7 -13.11 -6.79 -18.92
N HIS A 8 -12.01 -6.07 -19.09
CA HIS A 8 -11.54 -5.10 -18.11
C HIS A 8 -12.53 -3.95 -17.96
N SER A 9 -12.73 -3.47 -16.74
CA SER A 9 -13.53 -2.29 -16.47
C SER A 9 -12.95 -1.09 -17.24
N LEU A 10 -13.80 -0.35 -17.97
CA LEU A 10 -13.39 0.85 -18.70
C LEU A 10 -12.81 1.91 -17.77
N GLN A 11 -13.37 2.04 -16.55
CA GLN A 11 -12.84 2.94 -15.54
C GLN A 11 -11.43 2.58 -15.13
N LEU A 12 -11.14 1.28 -14.95
CA LEU A 12 -9.80 0.81 -14.61
C LEU A 12 -8.82 1.02 -15.77
N VAL A 13 -9.22 0.71 -16.99
CA VAL A 13 -8.39 0.93 -18.20
C VAL A 13 -8.05 2.41 -18.35
N SER A 14 -9.05 3.29 -18.17
CA SER A 14 -8.88 4.74 -18.19
C SER A 14 -7.94 5.22 -17.07
N PHE A 15 -8.17 4.77 -15.84
CA PHE A 15 -7.31 5.11 -14.70
C PHE A 15 -5.84 4.73 -14.94
N ILE A 16 -5.57 3.49 -15.38
CA ILE A 16 -4.20 3.06 -15.71
C ILE A 16 -3.62 3.88 -16.87
N GLY A 17 -4.46 4.25 -17.85
CA GLY A 17 -4.06 5.16 -18.93
C GLY A 17 -3.63 6.55 -18.42
N CYS A 18 -4.39 7.12 -17.49
CA CYS A 18 -4.08 8.43 -16.87
C CYS A 18 -2.78 8.44 -16.06
N LEU A 19 -2.34 7.28 -15.54
CA LEU A 19 -1.07 7.20 -14.83
C LEU A 19 0.15 7.33 -15.76
N GLY A 20 0.00 7.15 -17.07
CA GLY A 20 1.07 7.29 -18.06
C GLY A 20 2.25 6.36 -17.82
N LEU A 21 1.99 5.14 -17.32
CA LEU A 21 3.01 4.16 -17.01
C LEU A 21 3.71 3.65 -18.28
N LEU A 22 5.03 3.56 -18.24
CA LEU A 22 5.86 3.01 -19.31
C LEU A 22 5.83 1.47 -19.28
N LEU A 23 4.64 0.90 -19.47
CA LEU A 23 4.42 -0.55 -19.51
C LEU A 23 4.27 -1.01 -20.96
N ASN A 24 4.92 -2.12 -21.30
CA ASN A 24 4.62 -2.81 -22.54
C ASN A 24 3.22 -3.48 -22.49
N GLN A 25 2.72 -3.91 -23.65
CA GLN A 25 1.37 -4.47 -23.74
C GLN A 25 1.13 -5.68 -22.82
N PRO A 26 2.02 -6.68 -22.71
CA PRO A 26 1.89 -7.78 -21.76
C PRO A 26 1.87 -7.32 -20.30
N GLN A 27 2.75 -6.41 -19.90
CA GLN A 27 2.79 -5.87 -18.52
C GLN A 27 1.48 -5.15 -18.17
N ARG A 28 0.97 -4.31 -19.08
CA ARG A 28 -0.30 -3.63 -18.91
C ARG A 28 -1.46 -4.62 -18.77
N ALA A 29 -1.48 -5.67 -19.60
CA ALA A 29 -2.51 -6.71 -19.53
C ALA A 29 -2.46 -7.46 -18.18
N HIS A 30 -1.27 -7.80 -17.67
CA HIS A 30 -1.13 -8.45 -16.37
C HIS A 30 -1.54 -7.52 -15.22
N LEU A 31 -1.15 -6.24 -15.25
CA LEU A 31 -1.56 -5.26 -14.25
C LEU A 31 -3.09 -5.12 -14.19
N LEU A 32 -3.74 -4.96 -15.33
CA LEU A 32 -5.21 -4.88 -15.41
C LEU A 32 -5.88 -6.14 -14.86
N ARG A 33 -5.38 -7.33 -15.22
CA ARG A 33 -5.90 -8.61 -14.71
C ARG A 33 -5.82 -8.71 -13.19
N VAL A 34 -4.68 -8.34 -12.63
CA VAL A 34 -4.49 -8.35 -11.18
C VAL A 34 -5.44 -7.38 -10.49
N LEU A 35 -5.57 -6.16 -11.01
CA LEU A 35 -6.44 -5.15 -10.42
C LEU A 35 -7.92 -5.52 -10.52
N ASP A 36 -8.40 -6.00 -11.66
CA ASP A 36 -9.75 -6.53 -11.80
C ASP A 36 -9.99 -7.70 -10.84
N GLY A 37 -9.05 -8.63 -10.77
CA GLY A 37 -9.12 -9.75 -9.83
C GLY A 37 -9.21 -9.29 -8.38
N LEU A 38 -8.44 -8.26 -7.98
CA LEU A 38 -8.48 -7.68 -6.63
C LEU A 38 -9.82 -7.00 -6.32
N LEU A 39 -10.41 -6.30 -7.30
CA LEU A 39 -11.71 -5.65 -7.16
C LEU A 39 -12.86 -6.65 -7.04
N MET A 40 -12.78 -7.75 -7.80
CA MET A 40 -13.84 -8.77 -7.86
C MET A 40 -13.69 -9.85 -6.80
N SER A 41 -12.53 -9.99 -6.16
CA SER A 41 -12.28 -11.07 -5.22
C SER A 41 -12.89 -10.81 -3.85
N GLU A 42 -13.87 -11.62 -3.47
CA GLU A 42 -14.44 -11.69 -2.12
C GLU A 42 -13.69 -12.66 -1.19
N ARG A 43 -12.76 -13.45 -1.74
CA ARG A 43 -12.01 -14.50 -1.05
C ARG A 43 -10.54 -14.14 -0.83
N ARG A 44 -9.70 -15.16 -0.68
CA ARG A 44 -8.24 -15.00 -0.58
C ARG A 44 -7.69 -14.35 -1.85
N LYS A 45 -6.97 -13.26 -1.71
CA LYS A 45 -6.38 -12.51 -2.82
C LYS A 45 -5.01 -13.10 -3.17
N THR A 46 -4.96 -14.38 -3.51
CA THR A 46 -3.77 -15.03 -4.08
C THR A 46 -3.75 -14.85 -5.59
N ILE A 47 -2.56 -14.86 -6.21
CA ILE A 47 -2.43 -14.76 -7.67
C ILE A 47 -3.29 -15.80 -8.36
N SER A 48 -3.29 -17.06 -7.88
CA SER A 48 -4.11 -18.12 -8.45
C SER A 48 -5.61 -17.83 -8.37
N ASP A 49 -6.10 -17.27 -7.25
CA ASP A 49 -7.52 -16.94 -7.11
C ASP A 49 -7.92 -15.74 -7.98
N LEU A 50 -7.04 -14.73 -8.11
CA LEU A 50 -7.27 -13.58 -8.98
C LEU A 50 -7.39 -14.00 -10.45
N TYR A 51 -6.54 -14.94 -10.88
CA TYR A 51 -6.56 -15.42 -12.26
C TYR A 51 -7.71 -16.38 -12.56
N ARG A 52 -8.18 -17.15 -11.58
CA ARG A 52 -9.37 -18.02 -11.74
C ARG A 52 -10.67 -17.28 -12.02
N GLN A 53 -10.74 -16.01 -11.67
CA GLN A 53 -11.93 -15.18 -11.89
C GLN A 53 -12.08 -14.70 -13.33
N GLN A 54 -11.05 -14.89 -14.15
CA GLN A 54 -11.05 -14.46 -15.55
C GLN A 54 -11.54 -15.57 -16.47
N VAL A 55 -12.38 -15.22 -17.44
CA VAL A 55 -12.91 -16.17 -18.43
C VAL A 55 -11.79 -16.82 -19.25
N SER A 56 -10.79 -16.04 -19.65
CA SER A 56 -9.65 -16.52 -20.43
C SER A 56 -8.70 -17.46 -19.68
N ARG A 57 -8.87 -17.57 -18.34
CA ARG A 57 -8.05 -18.41 -17.44
C ARG A 57 -6.56 -18.43 -17.80
N PRO A 58 -5.90 -17.29 -17.85
CA PRO A 58 -4.47 -17.27 -18.13
C PRO A 58 -3.71 -18.01 -17.04
N ASP A 59 -2.56 -18.60 -17.40
CA ASP A 59 -1.73 -19.34 -16.46
C ASP A 59 -1.32 -18.46 -15.27
N PRO A 60 -1.65 -18.84 -14.01
CA PRO A 60 -1.25 -18.11 -12.82
C PRO A 60 0.26 -17.94 -12.68
N LYS A 61 1.07 -18.86 -13.25
CA LYS A 61 2.53 -18.77 -13.27
C LYS A 61 2.99 -17.49 -13.96
N ARG A 62 2.40 -17.13 -15.09
CA ARG A 62 2.72 -15.89 -15.82
C ARG A 62 2.44 -14.64 -14.97
N GLY A 63 1.42 -14.68 -14.11
CA GLY A 63 1.15 -13.61 -13.13
C GLY A 63 2.23 -13.52 -12.06
N ALA A 64 2.71 -14.64 -11.55
CA ALA A 64 3.81 -14.67 -10.61
C ALA A 64 5.12 -14.17 -11.25
N ASP A 65 5.39 -14.58 -12.48
CA ASP A 65 6.56 -14.15 -13.25
C ASP A 65 6.49 -12.63 -13.54
N PHE A 66 5.30 -12.09 -13.82
CA PHE A 66 5.12 -10.63 -13.97
C PHE A 66 5.61 -9.87 -12.75
N PHE A 67 5.29 -10.32 -11.53
CA PHE A 67 5.75 -9.63 -10.31
C PHE A 67 7.24 -9.84 -10.01
N ARG A 68 7.81 -10.96 -10.43
CA ARG A 68 9.19 -11.34 -10.11
C ARG A 68 10.20 -10.85 -11.13
N GLU A 69 9.84 -10.86 -12.42
CA GLU A 69 10.78 -10.70 -13.54
C GLU A 69 10.55 -9.44 -14.37
N SER A 70 9.37 -8.81 -14.27
CA SER A 70 9.11 -7.58 -15.03
C SER A 70 9.87 -6.39 -14.46
N THR A 71 10.50 -5.64 -15.34
CA THR A 71 11.28 -4.44 -15.04
C THR A 71 10.38 -3.19 -14.86
N TRP A 72 9.27 -3.32 -14.15
CA TRP A 72 8.43 -2.17 -13.84
C TRP A 72 8.88 -1.52 -12.53
N ASP A 73 8.76 -0.19 -12.48
CA ASP A 73 9.18 0.60 -11.33
C ASP A 73 7.98 0.87 -10.41
N GLU A 74 7.95 0.17 -9.27
CA GLU A 74 6.90 0.36 -8.26
C GLU A 74 6.96 1.73 -7.58
N VAL A 75 8.12 2.36 -7.54
CA VAL A 75 8.28 3.71 -6.99
C VAL A 75 7.66 4.73 -7.93
N ASP A 76 7.95 4.66 -9.23
CA ASP A 76 7.33 5.52 -10.24
C ASP A 76 5.81 5.32 -10.29
N LEU A 77 5.33 4.07 -10.27
CA LEU A 77 3.90 3.75 -10.17
C LEU A 77 3.27 4.42 -8.93
N GLY A 78 3.90 4.27 -7.77
CA GLY A 78 3.44 4.87 -6.52
C GLY A 78 3.35 6.38 -6.60
N GLN A 79 4.36 7.04 -7.15
CA GLN A 79 4.43 8.50 -7.31
C GLN A 79 3.36 9.03 -8.28
N ARG A 80 3.18 8.38 -9.43
CA ARG A 80 2.15 8.77 -10.42
C ARG A 80 0.74 8.60 -9.85
N ARG A 81 0.48 7.49 -9.15
CA ARG A 81 -0.80 7.26 -8.47
C ARG A 81 -1.09 8.34 -7.44
N LYS A 82 -0.13 8.69 -6.58
CA LYS A 82 -0.30 9.73 -5.55
C LYS A 82 -0.64 11.08 -6.17
N ARG A 83 0.14 11.51 -7.16
CA ARG A 83 -0.10 12.78 -7.86
C ARG A 83 -1.47 12.81 -8.53
N HIS A 84 -1.80 11.77 -9.30
CA HIS A 84 -3.06 11.70 -10.02
C HIS A 84 -4.26 11.74 -9.07
N LEU A 85 -4.29 10.89 -8.03
CA LEU A 85 -5.40 10.85 -7.07
C LEU A 85 -5.51 12.15 -6.26
N LEU A 86 -4.38 12.74 -5.85
CA LEU A 86 -4.40 14.02 -5.16
C LEU A 86 -5.00 15.13 -6.04
N GLN A 87 -4.58 15.23 -7.30
CA GLN A 87 -5.15 16.18 -8.25
C GLN A 87 -6.66 15.98 -8.41
N GLN A 88 -7.11 14.73 -8.54
CA GLN A 88 -8.55 14.42 -8.69
C GLN A 88 -9.36 14.87 -7.48
N ILE A 89 -8.95 14.55 -6.26
CA ILE A 89 -9.72 14.95 -5.07
C ILE A 89 -9.73 16.48 -4.87
N LEU A 90 -8.62 17.16 -5.17
CA LEU A 90 -8.55 18.61 -5.08
C LEU A 90 -9.46 19.27 -6.13
N GLN A 91 -9.49 18.76 -7.36
CA GLN A 91 -10.37 19.23 -8.41
C GLN A 91 -11.84 19.04 -8.05
N ILE A 92 -12.22 17.84 -7.57
CA ILE A 92 -13.60 17.55 -7.13
C ILE A 92 -14.00 18.48 -5.97
N GLY A 93 -13.13 18.62 -4.97
CA GLY A 93 -13.41 19.49 -3.85
C GLY A 93 -13.56 20.97 -4.23
N GLN A 94 -12.77 21.46 -5.18
CA GLN A 94 -12.92 22.81 -5.72
C GLN A 94 -14.25 22.98 -6.44
N GLN A 95 -14.67 22.01 -7.25
CA GLN A 95 -15.98 22.03 -7.93
C GLN A 95 -17.15 22.03 -6.93
N LEU A 96 -16.97 21.39 -5.77
CA LEU A 96 -17.96 21.38 -4.69
C LEU A 96 -17.88 22.61 -3.76
N GLY A 97 -16.98 23.56 -4.02
CA GLY A 97 -16.81 24.75 -3.19
C GLY A 97 -16.23 24.47 -1.80
N VAL A 98 -15.50 23.36 -1.62
CA VAL A 98 -14.90 22.99 -0.34
C VAL A 98 -13.79 23.98 0.02
N LEU A 99 -13.73 24.39 1.29
CA LEU A 99 -12.62 25.20 1.83
C LEU A 99 -11.28 24.47 1.59
N LYS A 100 -10.20 25.24 1.40
CA LYS A 100 -8.83 24.70 1.18
C LYS A 100 -8.26 24.06 2.46
N VAL A 101 -8.98 23.10 3.01
CA VAL A 101 -8.64 22.35 4.21
C VAL A 101 -8.54 20.87 3.89
N VAL A 102 -7.34 20.32 4.02
CA VAL A 102 -7.07 18.89 3.84
C VAL A 102 -6.97 18.23 5.20
N LYS A 103 -7.75 17.20 5.43
CA LYS A 103 -7.64 16.36 6.63
C LYS A 103 -6.77 15.16 6.29
N VAL A 104 -5.83 14.87 7.17
CA VAL A 104 -4.90 13.75 7.04
C VAL A 104 -5.03 12.86 8.25
N SER A 105 -5.34 11.60 8.05
CA SER A 105 -5.36 10.59 9.11
C SER A 105 -4.15 9.67 8.97
N LEU A 106 -3.43 9.51 10.08
CA LEU A 106 -2.31 8.57 10.21
C LEU A 106 -2.69 7.45 11.15
N ASP A 107 -2.54 6.23 10.67
CA ASP A 107 -2.84 5.02 11.44
C ASP A 107 -1.83 3.92 11.15
N ASP A 108 -1.65 3.02 12.11
CA ASP A 108 -0.92 1.78 11.89
C ASP A 108 -1.86 0.57 11.98
N SER A 109 -1.69 -0.34 11.05
CA SER A 109 -2.55 -1.52 10.96
C SER A 109 -1.73 -2.81 10.93
N LEU A 110 -2.24 -3.83 11.62
CA LEU A 110 -1.66 -5.16 11.69
C LEU A 110 -2.31 -6.08 10.65
N GLY A 111 -1.51 -6.49 9.66
CA GLY A 111 -1.88 -7.55 8.72
C GLY A 111 -1.57 -8.92 9.34
N LYS A 112 -2.56 -9.55 9.98
CA LYS A 112 -2.40 -10.88 10.60
C LYS A 112 -2.07 -11.95 9.57
N LYS A 113 -1.18 -12.87 9.94
CA LYS A 113 -0.83 -14.07 9.19
C LYS A 113 -0.99 -15.31 10.08
N GLY A 114 -1.22 -16.46 9.46
CA GLY A 114 -1.23 -17.72 10.17
C GLY A 114 0.14 -18.03 10.82
N ASN A 115 0.14 -18.70 11.95
CA ASN A 115 1.38 -19.05 12.68
C ASN A 115 2.36 -19.90 11.85
N ALA A 116 1.85 -20.60 10.82
CA ALA A 116 2.68 -21.35 9.88
C ALA A 116 3.45 -20.46 8.88
N THR A 117 3.14 -19.15 8.78
CA THR A 117 3.85 -18.23 7.88
C THR A 117 5.16 -17.81 8.53
N LYS A 118 6.24 -18.55 8.23
CA LYS A 118 7.59 -18.32 8.79
C LYS A 118 8.62 -17.86 7.75
N HIS A 119 8.27 -17.92 6.45
CA HIS A 119 9.22 -17.68 5.36
C HIS A 119 9.12 -16.27 4.74
N LEU A 120 8.28 -15.40 5.31
CA LEU A 120 8.21 -14.02 4.89
C LEU A 120 9.02 -13.16 5.87
N ASP A 121 10.11 -12.59 5.41
CA ASP A 121 11.05 -11.81 6.23
C ASP A 121 10.41 -10.68 7.02
N VAL A 122 9.31 -10.13 6.52
CA VAL A 122 8.58 -9.01 7.11
C VAL A 122 7.53 -9.44 8.16
N VAL A 123 7.24 -10.75 8.24
CA VAL A 123 6.27 -11.30 9.20
C VAL A 123 7.00 -11.65 10.51
N ASP A 124 6.49 -11.14 11.62
CA ASP A 124 7.04 -11.33 12.95
C ASP A 124 5.92 -11.25 13.99
N GLN A 125 6.22 -11.59 15.24
CA GLN A 125 5.29 -11.40 16.36
C GLN A 125 5.10 -9.92 16.63
N GLN A 126 3.87 -9.43 16.40
CA GLN A 126 3.49 -8.04 16.58
C GLN A 126 2.52 -7.91 17.75
N HIS A 127 2.69 -6.87 18.56
CA HIS A 127 1.72 -6.55 19.61
C HIS A 127 0.38 -6.17 18.98
N ASN A 128 -0.68 -6.86 19.38
CA ASN A 128 -2.02 -6.65 18.86
C ASN A 128 -2.82 -5.78 19.84
N HIS A 129 -2.79 -4.47 19.63
CA HIS A 129 -3.48 -3.51 20.48
C HIS A 129 -5.00 -3.74 20.51
N GLY A 130 -5.61 -4.15 19.39
CA GLY A 130 -7.04 -4.38 19.28
C GLY A 130 -7.57 -5.57 20.09
N GLU A 131 -6.70 -6.54 20.40
CA GLU A 131 -7.05 -7.74 21.20
C GLU A 131 -6.41 -7.73 22.60
N SER A 132 -5.58 -6.72 22.89
CA SER A 132 -4.94 -6.56 24.19
C SER A 132 -5.85 -5.76 25.12
N HIS A 133 -6.21 -6.32 26.26
CA HIS A 133 -7.06 -5.68 27.25
C HIS A 133 -6.46 -5.75 28.66
N GLY A 134 -6.34 -4.62 29.33
CA GLY A 134 -5.80 -4.51 30.66
C GLY A 134 -4.37 -5.09 30.76
N LYS A 135 -4.15 -6.06 31.67
CA LYS A 135 -2.85 -6.73 31.84
C LYS A 135 -2.56 -7.82 30.79
N ARG A 136 -3.57 -8.23 29.99
CA ARG A 136 -3.41 -9.27 28.98
C ARG A 136 -2.87 -8.66 27.68
N GLN A 137 -1.60 -8.88 27.42
CA GLN A 137 -0.99 -8.51 26.15
C GLN A 137 -1.13 -9.68 25.15
N VAL A 138 -1.65 -9.38 23.96
CA VAL A 138 -1.81 -10.34 22.86
C VAL A 138 -0.82 -10.01 21.77
N TYR A 139 -0.11 -11.04 21.32
CA TYR A 139 0.79 -10.96 20.17
C TYR A 139 0.25 -11.81 19.03
N SER A 140 0.31 -11.30 17.83
CA SER A 140 -0.15 -11.98 16.62
C SER A 140 0.97 -12.04 15.60
N ASN A 141 1.10 -13.17 14.90
CA ASN A 141 2.00 -13.29 13.77
C ASN A 141 1.49 -12.41 12.62
N GLY A 142 2.33 -11.53 12.10
CA GLY A 142 1.90 -10.61 11.06
C GLY A 142 2.92 -9.53 10.72
N TYR A 143 2.50 -8.59 9.92
CA TYR A 143 3.27 -7.40 9.55
C TYR A 143 2.48 -6.14 9.88
N VAL A 144 3.18 -5.06 10.16
CA VAL A 144 2.58 -3.75 10.44
C VAL A 144 2.90 -2.80 9.31
N TYR A 145 1.93 -2.02 8.91
CA TYR A 145 2.13 -0.89 8.00
C TYR A 145 1.56 0.39 8.60
N VAL A 146 2.21 1.51 8.29
CA VAL A 146 1.71 2.85 8.60
C VAL A 146 1.03 3.38 7.35
N ALA A 147 -0.21 3.81 7.47
CA ALA A 147 -1.02 4.36 6.39
C ALA A 147 -1.26 5.84 6.61
N LEU A 148 -1.20 6.62 5.53
CA LEU A 148 -1.60 8.00 5.46
C LEU A 148 -2.80 8.11 4.54
N HIS A 149 -3.94 8.52 5.09
CA HIS A 149 -5.17 8.79 4.35
C HIS A 149 -5.38 10.30 4.24
N VAL A 150 -5.72 10.75 3.03
CA VAL A 150 -6.01 12.15 2.72
C VAL A 150 -7.48 12.31 2.41
N GLN A 151 -8.13 13.28 3.01
CA GLN A 151 -9.52 13.63 2.78
C GLN A 151 -9.65 15.13 2.46
N PHE A 152 -10.39 15.44 1.41
CA PHE A 152 -10.76 16.79 1.02
C PHE A 152 -12.26 16.87 0.78
N GLY A 153 -12.97 17.54 1.70
CA GLY A 153 -14.44 17.51 1.71
C GLY A 153 -14.97 16.07 1.87
N PRO A 154 -15.91 15.63 0.99
CA PRO A 154 -16.50 14.29 1.07
C PRO A 154 -15.64 13.20 0.41
N VAL A 155 -14.57 13.54 -0.27
CA VAL A 155 -13.72 12.59 -1.00
C VAL A 155 -12.38 12.39 -0.33
N GLY A 156 -11.86 11.17 -0.42
CA GLY A 156 -10.57 10.83 0.15
C GLY A 156 -10.00 9.54 -0.42
N PHE A 157 -8.71 9.33 -0.18
CA PHE A 157 -8.01 8.12 -0.59
C PHE A 157 -6.80 7.85 0.31
N THR A 158 -6.33 6.61 0.33
CA THR A 158 -5.07 6.28 0.97
C THR A 158 -3.90 6.77 0.11
N PHE A 159 -3.27 7.84 0.57
CA PHE A 159 -2.15 8.48 -0.14
C PHE A 159 -0.94 7.56 -0.20
N ASP A 160 -0.52 7.04 0.96
CA ASP A 160 0.64 6.15 1.04
C ASP A 160 0.46 5.10 2.13
N MET A 161 1.17 3.99 1.97
CA MET A 161 1.28 2.91 2.95
C MET A 161 2.73 2.43 3.00
N ARG A 162 3.35 2.43 4.18
CA ARG A 162 4.73 2.00 4.36
C ARG A 162 4.85 0.89 5.37
N LEU A 163 5.58 -0.15 4.99
CA LEU A 163 5.83 -1.28 5.85
C LEU A 163 6.73 -0.87 7.01
N TYR A 164 6.30 -1.17 8.22
CA TYR A 164 7.10 -1.00 9.43
C TYR A 164 7.81 -2.29 9.78
N LEU A 165 9.12 -2.22 9.95
CA LEU A 165 9.95 -3.32 10.42
C LEU A 165 10.46 -3.03 11.83
N ARG A 166 10.28 -3.97 12.74
CA ARG A 166 10.85 -3.86 14.10
C ARG A 166 12.37 -3.80 14.04
N ALA A 167 12.99 -3.11 14.98
CA ALA A 167 14.45 -3.01 15.03
C ALA A 167 15.15 -4.38 15.10
N ALA A 168 14.55 -5.36 15.80
CA ALA A 168 15.05 -6.72 15.84
C ALA A 168 15.00 -7.41 14.47
N THR A 169 13.91 -7.23 13.72
CA THR A 169 13.72 -7.74 12.36
C THR A 169 14.75 -7.13 11.41
N VAL A 170 14.95 -5.81 11.47
CA VAL A 170 15.95 -5.11 10.64
C VAL A 170 17.36 -5.63 10.93
N ARG A 171 17.71 -5.83 12.23
CA ARG A 171 19.03 -6.40 12.59
C ARG A 171 19.20 -7.82 12.04
N ARG A 172 18.15 -8.67 12.12
CA ARG A 172 18.17 -10.03 11.57
C ARG A 172 18.37 -10.01 10.05
N LEU A 173 17.61 -9.21 9.33
CA LEU A 173 17.70 -9.05 7.88
C LEU A 173 19.09 -8.57 7.44
N ASN A 174 19.65 -7.58 8.14
CA ASN A 174 20.98 -7.07 7.81
C ASN A 174 22.09 -8.09 8.05
N ARG A 175 22.00 -8.90 9.12
CA ARG A 175 22.94 -10.00 9.34
C ARG A 175 22.85 -11.07 8.24
N GLN A 176 21.64 -11.40 7.79
CA GLN A 176 21.42 -12.35 6.71
C GLN A 176 21.96 -11.81 5.38
N ARG A 177 21.63 -10.55 5.03
CA ARG A 177 22.13 -9.87 3.82
C ARG A 177 23.66 -9.81 3.78
N GLN A 178 24.30 -9.50 4.90
CA GLN A 178 25.75 -9.45 4.97
C GLN A 178 26.41 -10.80 4.68
N LYS A 179 25.73 -11.92 5.03
CA LYS A 179 26.23 -13.28 4.75
C LYS A 179 25.97 -13.71 3.30
N GLU A 180 24.76 -13.46 2.77
CA GLU A 180 24.31 -13.99 1.50
C GLU A 180 24.58 -13.03 0.33
N HIS A 181 24.50 -11.72 0.58
CA HIS A 181 24.60 -10.67 -0.44
C HIS A 181 25.36 -9.44 0.12
N PRO A 182 26.66 -9.54 0.41
CA PRO A 182 27.43 -8.48 1.07
C PRO A 182 27.50 -7.17 0.27
N ALA A 183 27.26 -7.21 -1.04
CA ALA A 183 27.22 -6.02 -1.90
C ALA A 183 25.92 -5.21 -1.79
N LEU A 184 24.85 -5.78 -1.21
CA LEU A 184 23.58 -5.07 -1.05
C LEU A 184 23.65 -4.09 0.15
N PRO A 185 23.09 -2.88 0.02
CA PRO A 185 23.04 -1.92 1.11
C PRO A 185 22.20 -2.48 2.28
N SER A 186 22.54 -2.09 3.50
CA SER A 186 21.77 -2.46 4.68
C SER A 186 20.39 -1.81 4.67
N VAL A 187 19.40 -2.53 5.19
CA VAL A 187 18.04 -2.00 5.40
C VAL A 187 18.10 -1.02 6.56
N PRO A 188 17.73 0.26 6.38
CA PRO A 188 17.69 1.22 7.47
C PRO A 188 16.49 0.94 8.40
N TYR A 189 16.71 1.04 9.71
CA TYR A 189 15.60 1.07 10.65
C TYR A 189 14.87 2.41 10.57
N ARG A 190 13.54 2.36 10.49
CA ARG A 190 12.67 3.54 10.55
C ARG A 190 11.57 3.30 11.59
N SER A 191 11.41 4.23 12.51
CA SER A 191 10.28 4.18 13.44
C SER A 191 8.95 4.47 12.72
N LYS A 192 7.80 4.08 13.29
CA LYS A 192 6.48 4.43 12.75
C LYS A 192 6.34 5.94 12.55
N MET A 193 6.84 6.73 13.51
CA MET A 193 6.82 8.19 13.42
C MET A 193 7.69 8.72 12.28
N SER A 194 8.90 8.19 12.10
CA SER A 194 9.77 8.56 10.96
C SER A 194 9.13 8.21 9.60
N LEU A 195 8.39 7.10 9.51
CA LEU A 195 7.62 6.75 8.31
C LEU A 195 6.49 7.76 8.09
N ALA A 196 5.73 8.10 9.15
CA ALA A 196 4.65 9.08 9.11
C ALA A 196 5.16 10.47 8.67
N GLN A 197 6.24 10.96 9.28
CA GLN A 197 6.87 12.24 8.92
C GLN A 197 7.30 12.28 7.45
N ALA A 198 7.92 11.20 6.96
CA ALA A 198 8.34 11.13 5.57
C ALA A 198 7.14 11.16 4.59
N MET A 199 6.01 10.51 4.94
CA MET A 199 4.79 10.56 4.13
C MET A 199 4.13 11.95 4.16
N LEU A 200 4.12 12.61 5.33
CA LEU A 200 3.60 13.98 5.46
C LEU A 200 4.45 14.98 4.68
N SER A 201 5.78 14.87 4.75
CA SER A 201 6.68 15.72 3.98
C SER A 201 6.47 15.55 2.48
N GLU A 202 6.30 14.30 2.01
CA GLU A 202 6.00 14.03 0.60
C GLU A 202 4.64 14.63 0.19
N LEU A 203 3.59 14.49 1.01
CA LEU A 203 2.30 15.11 0.75
C LEU A 203 2.41 16.64 0.67
N ALA A 204 3.16 17.26 1.59
CA ALA A 204 3.35 18.71 1.62
C ALA A 204 4.02 19.24 0.34
N THR A 205 4.93 18.49 -0.27
CA THR A 205 5.56 18.88 -1.56
C THR A 205 4.60 18.80 -2.75
N LEU A 206 3.53 18.02 -2.64
CA LEU A 206 2.55 17.82 -3.72
C LEU A 206 1.32 18.71 -3.58
N LEU A 207 1.06 19.27 -2.40
CA LEU A 207 -0.06 20.18 -2.17
C LEU A 207 0.22 21.57 -2.76
N PRO A 208 -0.73 22.16 -3.47
CA PRO A 208 -0.59 23.54 -3.91
C PRO A 208 -0.53 24.52 -2.74
N PRO A 209 0.05 25.71 -2.92
CA PRO A 209 0.06 26.75 -1.88
C PRO A 209 -1.33 27.15 -1.40
N GLY A 210 -1.44 27.52 -0.12
CA GLY A 210 -2.67 28.04 0.48
C GLY A 210 -3.63 26.96 0.99
N TYR A 211 -3.25 25.67 0.96
CA TYR A 211 -4.00 24.62 1.64
C TYR A 211 -3.56 24.50 3.10
N GLN A 212 -4.54 24.42 4.01
CA GLN A 212 -4.31 24.08 5.41
C GLN A 212 -4.41 22.57 5.59
N VAL A 213 -3.52 21.99 6.39
CA VAL A 213 -3.47 20.55 6.66
C VAL A 213 -3.73 20.29 8.14
N TYR A 214 -4.79 19.54 8.44
CA TYR A 214 -5.09 19.03 9.78
C TYR A 214 -4.69 17.57 9.86
N VAL A 215 -3.75 17.28 10.78
CA VAL A 215 -3.26 15.91 10.98
C VAL A 215 -3.95 15.29 12.18
N LEU A 216 -4.62 14.17 11.97
CA LEU A 216 -5.25 13.33 12.98
C LEU A 216 -4.39 12.08 13.20
N LEU A 217 -3.98 11.86 14.43
CA LEU A 217 -3.26 10.66 14.83
C LEU A 217 -4.21 9.74 15.60
N THR A 218 -4.22 8.45 15.26
CA THR A 218 -4.98 7.48 16.04
C THR A 218 -4.33 7.23 17.40
N PRO A 219 -5.12 6.87 18.44
CA PRO A 219 -4.57 6.47 19.74
C PRO A 219 -3.63 5.27 19.57
N GLY A 220 -2.37 5.41 19.92
CA GLY A 220 -1.32 4.39 19.73
C GLY A 220 -0.15 4.84 18.86
N MET A 221 -0.36 5.86 18.04
CA MET A 221 0.77 6.56 17.40
C MET A 221 1.43 7.50 18.42
N PRO A 222 2.78 7.52 18.51
CA PRO A 222 3.47 8.48 19.36
C PRO A 222 3.15 9.91 18.93
N ARG A 223 3.08 10.85 19.87
CA ARG A 223 2.82 12.27 19.57
C ARG A 223 3.92 12.84 18.68
N LEU A 224 3.53 13.65 17.70
CA LEU A 224 4.47 14.46 16.93
C LEU A 224 5.04 15.51 17.89
N SER A 225 6.33 15.46 18.16
CA SER A 225 7.09 16.48 18.90
C SER A 225 7.55 17.57 17.97
#